data_7a8ce99c27227ebd1e2e5bbec140732a
#
_entry.id   7a8ce99c27227ebd1e2e5bbec140732a
#
_cell.length_a   1.000
_cell.length_b   1.000
_cell.length_c   1.000
_cell.angle_alpha   90.00
_cell.angle_beta   90.00
_cell.angle_gamma   90.00
#
_symmetry.space_group_name_H-M   'P 1'
#
loop_
_entity.id
_entity.type
_entity.pdbx_description
1 polymer ?
#
loop_
_entity_poly.entity_id
_entity_poly.type
_entity_poly.pdbx_seq_one_letter_code
_entity_poly.pdbx_strand_id
1 'polypeptide(L)'
;GNAPHAFKVNFCKYTNETRCGIEDATQQAGLVFMAALNGTASGGGYELALACEEIYLVDDGNAAVSLPEVPLLGVLPGTGGLTRLTDKRKIRRDMSDVFCTKAEGFRARDAKKHNFIDGSFPRSKWAQGIANRAQEIVSEQDAKFPKRVGPGMKVPSLTRTVNEDGWSYPSVEVSLEGRVANITMKGPDAAPERSVDTWSFRAFRELEDALLRLRINHLEVGLVNLRTQGDATKVLEHEAFIFDGAEDDWFLSEIMYFQHQCLRRLDNMAKSTFALLETGHCFVGVLFELALSADRIYMFLDDDGENSIELSQANSGIFRMANGMSRLESRFPGEPEAPGNALAEEGPIDAETAEELGLVTAALDDIDWEDEVRIAIEERISLSPDALTGMEQNLRFGGAETAETKIYGRLSAWQNWIFQRPNAVGDRGALTLYGHPERPVFDFRRT
;
A
#
# COMPACT_ATOMS: atom_id res chain seq x y z
N GLY A 1 -13.23 -1.95 22.27
CA GLY A 1 -14.24 -2.90 21.81
C GLY A 1 -15.41 -2.25 21.04
N ASN A 2 -15.85 -1.06 21.44
CA ASN A 2 -17.07 -0.42 20.92
C ASN A 2 -16.86 0.49 19.69
N ALA A 3 -15.65 0.55 19.14
CA ALA A 3 -15.40 1.36 17.96
C ALA A 3 -16.16 0.83 16.72
N PRO A 4 -16.63 1.71 15.82
CA PRO A 4 -17.24 1.31 14.57
C PRO A 4 -16.33 0.39 13.74
N HIS A 5 -16.92 -0.42 12.85
CA HIS A 5 -16.17 -1.36 12.01
C HIS A 5 -15.07 -0.66 11.19
N ALA A 6 -15.42 0.43 10.51
CA ALA A 6 -14.47 1.20 9.71
C ALA A 6 -13.25 1.68 10.51
N PHE A 7 -13.46 2.13 11.76
CA PHE A 7 -12.35 2.54 12.62
C PHE A 7 -11.42 1.37 12.96
N LYS A 8 -11.97 0.18 13.27
CA LYS A 8 -11.18 -1.01 13.55
C LYS A 8 -10.32 -1.43 12.34
N VAL A 9 -10.92 -1.43 11.15
CA VAL A 9 -10.21 -1.78 9.91
C VAL A 9 -9.10 -0.77 9.61
N ASN A 10 -9.40 0.54 9.68
CA ASN A 10 -8.40 1.58 9.46
C ASN A 10 -7.26 1.53 10.48
N PHE A 11 -7.57 1.24 11.74
CA PHE A 11 -6.53 1.04 12.77
C PHE A 11 -5.62 -0.15 12.41
N CYS A 12 -6.18 -1.29 12.01
CA CYS A 12 -5.38 -2.46 11.59
C CYS A 12 -4.55 -2.16 10.34
N LYS A 13 -5.12 -1.50 9.33
CA LYS A 13 -4.38 -1.09 8.13
C LYS A 13 -3.20 -0.18 8.48
N TYR A 14 -3.44 0.89 9.23
CA TYR A 14 -2.39 1.83 9.63
C TYR A 14 -1.25 1.16 10.41
N THR A 15 -1.60 0.31 11.38
CA THR A 15 -0.58 -0.41 12.15
C THR A 15 0.17 -1.43 11.31
N ASN A 16 -0.48 -2.10 10.36
CA ASN A 16 0.18 -3.03 9.43
C ASN A 16 1.10 -2.28 8.47
N GLU A 17 0.66 -1.17 7.89
CA GLU A 17 1.50 -0.33 7.02
C GLU A 17 2.75 0.17 7.74
N THR A 18 2.61 0.62 9.00
CA THR A 18 3.76 1.03 9.82
C THR A 18 4.75 -0.11 10.05
N ARG A 19 4.25 -1.32 10.37
CA ARG A 19 5.10 -2.49 10.60
C ARG A 19 5.77 -2.99 9.32
N CYS A 20 5.05 -3.05 8.22
CA CYS A 20 5.63 -3.38 6.92
C CYS A 20 6.66 -2.31 6.49
N GLY A 21 6.42 -1.03 6.79
CA GLY A 21 7.38 0.04 6.53
C GLY A 21 8.69 -0.10 7.31
N ILE A 22 8.66 -0.63 8.54
CA ILE A 22 9.88 -1.00 9.30
C ILE A 22 10.66 -2.07 8.54
N GLU A 23 9.98 -3.12 8.08
CA GLU A 23 10.60 -4.22 7.34
C GLU A 23 11.13 -3.78 5.98
N ASP A 24 10.38 -2.94 5.24
CA ASP A 24 10.81 -2.35 3.97
C ASP A 24 12.06 -1.47 4.16
N ALA A 25 12.11 -0.65 5.22
CA ALA A 25 13.28 0.18 5.53
C ALA A 25 14.54 -0.66 5.82
N THR A 26 14.37 -1.83 6.43
CA THR A 26 15.48 -2.78 6.60
C THR A 26 15.91 -3.38 5.27
N GLN A 27 14.98 -3.85 4.46
CA GLN A 27 15.29 -4.52 3.19
C GLN A 27 15.88 -3.59 2.14
N GLN A 28 15.35 -2.38 2.02
CA GLN A 28 15.70 -1.45 0.95
C GLN A 28 16.81 -0.48 1.38
N ALA A 29 16.71 0.09 2.58
CA ALA A 29 17.65 1.11 3.06
C ALA A 29 18.70 0.57 4.04
N GLY A 30 18.69 -0.72 4.38
CA GLY A 30 19.64 -1.35 5.29
C GLY A 30 19.55 -0.83 6.73
N LEU A 31 18.41 -0.24 7.13
CA LEU A 31 18.21 0.20 8.52
C LEU A 31 17.92 -1.01 9.40
N VAL A 32 18.46 -0.99 10.63
CA VAL A 32 18.18 -2.04 11.62
C VAL A 32 17.34 -1.48 12.75
N PHE A 33 16.18 -2.09 12.94
CA PHE A 33 15.30 -1.79 14.06
C PHE A 33 15.48 -2.86 15.15
N MET A 34 15.77 -2.44 16.36
CA MET A 34 15.94 -3.32 17.52
C MET A 34 14.84 -3.04 18.55
N ALA A 35 14.06 -4.04 18.92
CA ALA A 35 13.07 -3.95 19.98
C ALA A 35 13.70 -4.32 21.33
N ALA A 36 13.78 -3.35 22.23
CA ALA A 36 14.26 -3.52 23.61
C ALA A 36 13.08 -3.57 24.59
N LEU A 37 12.57 -4.75 24.89
CA LEU A 37 11.40 -4.98 25.73
C LEU A 37 11.78 -4.95 27.22
N ASN A 38 11.63 -3.79 27.85
CA ASN A 38 11.96 -3.56 29.28
C ASN A 38 10.87 -4.05 30.25
N GLY A 39 10.06 -4.99 29.83
CA GLY A 39 8.95 -5.60 30.58
C GLY A 39 8.15 -6.50 29.64
N THR A 40 6.98 -6.95 30.10
CA THR A 40 6.08 -7.78 29.29
C THR A 40 5.62 -7.01 28.04
N ALA A 41 5.73 -7.67 26.89
CA ALA A 41 5.17 -7.20 25.62
C ALA A 41 4.09 -8.19 25.16
N SER A 42 2.86 -7.72 25.08
CA SER A 42 1.69 -8.54 24.79
C SER A 42 0.89 -7.98 23.63
N GLY A 43 0.31 -8.86 22.81
CA GLY A 43 -0.56 -8.48 21.69
C GLY A 43 0.14 -7.53 20.72
N GLY A 44 -0.53 -6.43 20.36
CA GLY A 44 -0.01 -5.42 19.43
C GLY A 44 1.36 -4.86 19.78
N GLY A 45 1.75 -4.84 21.07
CA GLY A 45 3.10 -4.44 21.49
C GLY A 45 4.16 -5.46 21.08
N TYR A 46 3.86 -6.76 21.19
CA TYR A 46 4.76 -7.79 20.71
C TYR A 46 4.73 -7.90 19.16
N GLU A 47 3.57 -7.67 18.54
CA GLU A 47 3.47 -7.61 17.07
C GLU A 47 4.36 -6.50 16.46
N LEU A 48 4.50 -5.35 17.16
CA LEU A 48 5.45 -4.31 16.74
C LEU A 48 6.90 -4.80 16.86
N ALA A 49 7.24 -5.48 17.95
CA ALA A 49 8.57 -6.06 18.12
C ALA A 49 8.89 -7.10 17.03
N LEU A 50 7.92 -7.92 16.62
CA LEU A 50 8.08 -8.89 15.54
C LEU A 50 8.40 -8.23 14.17
N ALA A 51 8.04 -6.98 13.96
CA ALA A 51 8.44 -6.24 12.77
C ALA A 51 9.90 -5.80 12.79
N CYS A 52 10.51 -5.70 13.97
CA CYS A 52 11.93 -5.38 14.13
C CYS A 52 12.84 -6.55 13.72
N GLU A 53 14.10 -6.25 13.44
CA GLU A 53 15.10 -7.26 13.06
C GLU A 53 15.59 -8.05 14.28
N GLU A 54 15.77 -7.38 15.41
CA GLU A 54 16.19 -8.01 16.65
C GLU A 54 15.25 -7.67 17.80
N ILE A 55 14.99 -8.65 18.68
CA ILE A 55 14.10 -8.53 19.83
C ILE A 55 14.83 -8.98 21.08
N TYR A 56 14.98 -8.10 22.05
CA TYR A 56 15.56 -8.38 23.35
C TYR A 56 14.52 -8.20 24.46
N LEU A 57 14.47 -9.15 25.40
CA LEU A 57 13.58 -9.11 26.55
C LEU A 57 14.38 -9.02 27.84
N VAL A 58 13.97 -8.16 28.77
CA VAL A 58 14.53 -8.16 30.10
C VAL A 58 14.23 -9.47 30.82
N ASP A 59 15.27 -10.09 31.40
CA ASP A 59 15.13 -11.30 32.22
C ASP A 59 15.08 -10.91 33.71
N ASP A 60 13.86 -10.68 34.20
CA ASP A 60 13.57 -10.34 35.60
C ASP A 60 12.68 -11.38 36.28
N GLY A 61 12.45 -12.52 35.61
CA GLY A 61 11.62 -13.62 36.09
C GLY A 61 10.11 -13.41 35.85
N ASN A 62 9.66 -12.20 35.46
CA ASN A 62 8.24 -11.88 35.24
C ASN A 62 7.92 -11.46 33.81
N ALA A 63 8.84 -10.74 33.16
CA ALA A 63 8.65 -10.27 31.78
C ALA A 63 8.45 -11.46 30.82
N ALA A 64 7.47 -11.31 29.95
CA ALA A 64 7.09 -12.30 28.94
C ALA A 64 6.71 -11.63 27.63
N VAL A 65 6.75 -12.39 26.54
CA VAL A 65 6.14 -12.06 25.27
C VAL A 65 4.91 -12.93 25.04
N SER A 66 3.83 -12.39 24.47
CA SER A 66 2.59 -13.14 24.23
C SER A 66 1.76 -12.57 23.10
N LEU A 67 0.94 -13.44 22.47
CA LEU A 67 -0.14 -13.07 21.56
C LEU A 67 -1.47 -13.65 22.11
N PRO A 68 -2.08 -13.00 23.10
CA PRO A 68 -3.21 -13.57 23.85
C PRO A 68 -4.58 -13.26 23.20
N GLU A 69 -4.61 -12.82 21.94
CA GLU A 69 -5.84 -12.41 21.27
C GLU A 69 -6.85 -13.55 21.17
N VAL A 70 -6.40 -14.76 20.84
CA VAL A 70 -7.28 -15.93 20.71
C VAL A 70 -7.90 -16.30 22.06
N PRO A 71 -7.10 -16.58 23.14
CA PRO A 71 -7.66 -17.04 24.39
C PRO A 71 -8.40 -15.97 25.19
N LEU A 72 -8.06 -14.67 25.06
CA LEU A 72 -8.66 -13.62 25.88
C LEU A 72 -9.70 -12.78 25.16
N LEU A 73 -9.56 -12.58 23.85
CA LEU A 73 -10.38 -11.64 23.10
C LEU A 73 -11.25 -12.30 22.03
N GLY A 74 -11.03 -13.59 21.74
CA GLY A 74 -11.74 -14.30 20.67
C GLY A 74 -11.50 -13.71 19.29
N VAL A 75 -10.33 -13.08 19.07
CA VAL A 75 -9.90 -12.53 17.79
C VAL A 75 -8.49 -13.00 17.47
N LEU A 76 -7.99 -12.66 16.29
CA LEU A 76 -6.62 -12.99 15.88
C LEU A 76 -5.65 -11.86 16.25
N PRO A 77 -4.34 -12.14 16.44
CA PRO A 77 -3.27 -11.14 16.37
C PRO A 77 -3.15 -10.63 14.92
N GLY A 78 -4.07 -9.75 14.56
CA GLY A 78 -4.41 -9.34 13.19
C GLY A 78 -3.51 -8.24 12.63
N THR A 79 -2.52 -7.77 13.40
CA THR A 79 -1.55 -6.80 12.91
C THR A 79 -0.21 -7.45 12.53
N GLY A 80 -0.31 -8.66 11.95
CA GLY A 80 0.77 -9.41 11.33
C GLY A 80 1.50 -10.38 12.24
N GLY A 81 1.02 -10.58 13.49
CA GLY A 81 1.70 -11.44 14.46
C GLY A 81 1.82 -12.89 13.99
N LEU A 82 0.70 -13.50 13.58
CA LEU A 82 0.71 -14.91 13.12
C LEU A 82 1.66 -15.14 11.95
N THR A 83 1.60 -14.29 10.94
CA THR A 83 2.46 -14.40 9.76
C THR A 83 3.94 -14.26 10.13
N ARG A 84 4.28 -13.29 10.99
CA ARG A 84 5.68 -13.07 11.38
C ARG A 84 6.25 -14.18 12.25
N LEU A 85 5.44 -14.89 13.04
CA LEU A 85 5.93 -16.07 13.78
C LEU A 85 6.46 -17.14 12.82
N THR A 86 5.72 -17.47 11.77
CA THR A 86 6.09 -18.54 10.84
C THR A 86 7.03 -18.04 9.75
N ASP A 87 6.73 -16.93 9.10
CA ASP A 87 7.38 -16.52 7.86
C ASP A 87 8.65 -15.69 8.09
N LYS A 88 8.70 -14.88 9.16
CA LYS A 88 9.88 -14.09 9.52
C LYS A 88 10.73 -14.79 10.58
N ARG A 89 10.15 -15.15 11.72
CA ARG A 89 10.87 -15.79 12.82
C ARG A 89 11.15 -17.28 12.60
N LYS A 90 10.50 -17.90 11.59
CA LYS A 90 10.66 -19.33 11.25
C LYS A 90 10.38 -20.25 12.44
N ILE A 91 9.45 -19.84 13.30
CA ILE A 91 9.04 -20.65 14.44
C ILE A 91 8.26 -21.86 13.95
N ARG A 92 8.54 -23.00 14.49
CA ARG A 92 7.84 -24.25 14.18
C ARG A 92 6.34 -24.10 14.46
N ARG A 93 5.48 -24.56 13.51
CA ARG A 93 4.04 -24.36 13.53
C ARG A 93 3.36 -24.74 14.84
N ASP A 94 3.71 -25.90 15.42
CA ASP A 94 3.15 -26.38 16.70
C ASP A 94 3.53 -25.46 17.87
N MET A 95 4.75 -24.91 17.88
CA MET A 95 5.17 -23.95 18.92
C MET A 95 4.47 -22.59 18.74
N SER A 96 4.19 -22.18 17.51
CA SER A 96 3.38 -20.99 17.24
C SER A 96 1.94 -21.20 17.72
N ASP A 97 1.36 -22.37 17.51
CA ASP A 97 0.03 -22.73 18.01
C ASP A 97 -0.04 -22.68 19.55
N VAL A 98 0.89 -23.35 20.24
CA VAL A 98 0.97 -23.31 21.71
C VAL A 98 1.12 -21.87 22.21
N PHE A 99 1.94 -21.06 21.55
CA PHE A 99 2.17 -19.66 21.92
C PHE A 99 0.91 -18.81 21.80
N CYS A 100 0.20 -18.94 20.68
CA CYS A 100 -1.02 -18.14 20.38
C CYS A 100 -2.24 -18.58 21.22
N THR A 101 -2.20 -19.77 21.83
CA THR A 101 -3.26 -20.29 22.71
C THR A 101 -2.95 -20.16 24.19
N LYS A 102 -1.74 -19.68 24.54
CA LYS A 102 -1.30 -19.47 25.92
C LYS A 102 -1.30 -17.98 26.27
N ALA A 103 -2.24 -17.56 27.11
CA ALA A 103 -2.44 -16.14 27.47
C ALA A 103 -1.18 -15.51 28.12
N GLU A 104 -0.46 -16.25 28.96
CA GLU A 104 0.74 -15.79 29.66
C GLU A 104 1.96 -15.66 28.74
N GLY A 105 1.92 -16.32 27.58
CA GLY A 105 3.06 -16.35 26.65
C GLY A 105 4.29 -17.07 27.20
N PHE A 106 5.47 -16.65 26.73
CA PHE A 106 6.75 -17.24 27.13
C PHE A 106 7.67 -16.19 27.78
N ARG A 107 8.31 -16.59 28.89
CA ARG A 107 9.37 -15.81 29.56
C ARG A 107 10.70 -15.95 28.81
N ALA A 108 11.66 -15.11 29.14
CA ALA A 108 12.93 -14.93 28.43
C ALA A 108 13.60 -16.25 28.00
N ARG A 109 13.75 -17.24 28.91
CA ARG A 109 14.41 -18.52 28.61
C ARG A 109 13.68 -19.31 27.51
N ASP A 110 12.37 -19.49 27.65
CA ASP A 110 11.57 -20.28 26.72
C ASP A 110 11.32 -19.52 25.41
N ALA A 111 11.15 -18.20 25.49
CA ALA A 111 11.04 -17.32 24.32
C ALA A 111 12.30 -17.37 23.45
N LYS A 112 13.50 -17.30 24.05
CA LYS A 112 14.77 -17.43 23.35
C LYS A 112 14.96 -18.82 22.75
N LYS A 113 14.64 -19.87 23.51
CA LYS A 113 14.79 -21.28 23.08
C LYS A 113 14.03 -21.57 21.79
N HIS A 114 12.88 -20.93 21.58
CA HIS A 114 11.98 -21.17 20.45
C HIS A 114 11.94 -20.01 19.44
N ASN A 115 12.95 -19.14 19.46
CA ASN A 115 13.14 -18.04 18.51
C ASN A 115 12.05 -16.94 18.53
N PHE A 116 11.31 -16.79 19.63
CA PHE A 116 10.40 -15.68 19.82
C PHE A 116 11.14 -14.36 20.10
N ILE A 117 12.36 -14.43 20.66
CA ILE A 117 13.28 -13.32 20.88
C ILE A 117 14.71 -13.73 20.52
N ASP A 118 15.57 -12.77 20.20
CA ASP A 118 16.98 -13.02 19.87
C ASP A 118 17.85 -13.14 21.12
N GLY A 119 17.49 -12.40 22.18
CA GLY A 119 18.26 -12.45 23.41
C GLY A 119 17.54 -11.88 24.62
N SER A 120 18.20 -12.02 25.76
CA SER A 120 17.74 -11.45 27.02
C SER A 120 18.91 -11.03 27.90
N PHE A 121 18.70 -10.01 28.71
CA PHE A 121 19.67 -9.56 29.70
C PHE A 121 19.00 -9.48 31.08
N PRO A 122 19.68 -9.88 32.18
CA PRO A 122 19.20 -9.64 33.53
C PRO A 122 18.94 -8.16 33.79
N ARG A 123 17.96 -7.83 34.62
CA ARG A 123 17.61 -6.46 34.97
C ARG A 123 18.82 -5.60 35.33
N SER A 124 19.79 -6.13 36.09
CA SER A 124 20.99 -5.41 36.49
C SER A 124 21.97 -5.09 35.37
N LYS A 125 21.88 -5.81 34.25
CA LYS A 125 22.74 -5.64 33.06
C LYS A 125 21.97 -5.13 31.84
N TRP A 126 20.68 -4.83 31.99
CA TRP A 126 19.77 -4.50 30.89
C TRP A 126 20.26 -3.31 30.04
N ALA A 127 20.44 -2.16 30.67
CA ALA A 127 20.84 -0.94 29.94
C ALA A 127 22.18 -1.12 29.19
N GLN A 128 23.17 -1.71 29.89
CA GLN A 128 24.48 -1.93 29.29
C GLN A 128 24.43 -2.98 28.16
N GLY A 129 23.66 -4.06 28.34
CA GLY A 129 23.52 -5.09 27.33
C GLY A 129 22.87 -4.57 26.05
N ILE A 130 21.82 -3.76 26.17
CA ILE A 130 21.15 -3.12 25.02
C ILE A 130 22.08 -2.11 24.34
N ALA A 131 22.80 -1.28 25.13
CA ALA A 131 23.73 -0.31 24.56
C ALA A 131 24.89 -0.98 23.81
N ASN A 132 25.46 -2.05 24.36
CA ASN A 132 26.52 -2.81 23.70
C ASN A 132 26.02 -3.41 22.38
N ARG A 133 24.83 -4.06 22.38
CA ARG A 133 24.29 -4.65 21.16
C ARG A 133 23.99 -3.58 20.11
N ALA A 134 23.43 -2.44 20.50
CA ALA A 134 23.21 -1.33 19.57
C ALA A 134 24.52 -0.85 18.93
N GLN A 135 25.62 -0.77 19.71
CA GLN A 135 26.93 -0.38 19.18
C GLN A 135 27.50 -1.43 18.22
N GLU A 136 27.31 -2.73 18.52
CA GLU A 136 27.70 -3.82 17.61
C GLU A 136 26.94 -3.71 16.28
N ILE A 137 25.60 -3.51 16.31
CA ILE A 137 24.77 -3.32 15.12
C ILE A 137 25.27 -2.13 14.30
N VAL A 138 25.56 -1.00 14.93
CA VAL A 138 26.11 0.18 14.22
C VAL A 138 27.41 -0.18 13.51
N SER A 139 28.33 -0.88 14.20
CA SER A 139 29.61 -1.28 13.63
C SER A 139 29.43 -2.28 12.46
N GLU A 140 28.48 -3.22 12.57
CA GLU A 140 28.14 -4.17 11.51
C GLU A 140 27.53 -3.48 10.30
N GLN A 141 26.69 -2.46 10.51
CA GLN A 141 26.05 -1.68 9.44
C GLN A 141 27.03 -0.74 8.75
N ASP A 142 27.90 -0.06 9.49
CA ASP A 142 28.96 0.81 8.93
C ASP A 142 29.89 0.03 7.98
N ALA A 143 30.07 -1.27 8.21
CA ALA A 143 30.87 -2.14 7.35
C ALA A 143 30.15 -2.58 6.05
N LYS A 144 28.80 -2.62 6.07
CA LYS A 144 27.98 -3.12 4.96
C LYS A 144 27.47 -2.01 4.04
N PHE A 145 27.18 -0.86 4.60
CA PHE A 145 26.54 0.24 3.88
C PHE A 145 27.38 1.52 3.99
N PRO A 146 27.56 2.26 2.88
CA PRO A 146 28.23 3.55 2.91
C PRO A 146 27.58 4.48 3.95
N LYS A 147 28.40 5.22 4.68
CA LYS A 147 27.87 6.19 5.63
C LYS A 147 27.04 7.23 4.87
N ARG A 148 25.83 7.46 5.35
CA ARG A 148 25.02 8.59 4.91
C ARG A 148 25.74 9.89 5.33
N VAL A 149 26.15 10.67 4.34
CA VAL A 149 26.96 11.88 4.55
C VAL A 149 26.07 13.10 4.48
N GLY A 150 26.32 14.06 5.33
CA GLY A 150 25.64 15.36 5.36
C GLY A 150 24.56 15.47 6.42
N PRO A 151 23.97 16.66 6.55
CA PRO A 151 22.89 16.90 7.50
C PRO A 151 21.60 16.22 7.06
N GLY A 152 20.76 15.86 8.02
CA GLY A 152 19.40 15.42 7.74
C GLY A 152 18.56 16.53 7.10
N MET A 153 17.49 16.13 6.39
CA MET A 153 16.57 17.06 5.76
C MET A 153 15.43 17.41 6.73
N LYS A 154 15.13 18.70 6.86
CA LYS A 154 13.95 19.17 7.60
C LYS A 154 12.76 19.24 6.66
N VAL A 155 11.86 18.29 6.80
CA VAL A 155 10.66 18.19 5.95
C VAL A 155 9.59 19.18 6.46
N PRO A 156 9.10 20.12 5.64
CA PRO A 156 8.06 21.08 6.04
C PRO A 156 6.69 20.39 6.17
N SER A 157 5.79 21.01 6.92
CA SER A 157 4.38 20.60 6.94
C SER A 157 3.74 20.82 5.58
N LEU A 158 2.78 19.97 5.21
CA LEU A 158 2.00 20.17 4.00
C LEU A 158 1.09 21.39 4.13
N THR A 159 1.04 22.19 3.07
CA THR A 159 0.09 23.30 2.93
C THR A 159 -1.13 22.81 2.17
N ARG A 160 -2.31 22.88 2.82
CA ARG A 160 -3.57 22.43 2.25
C ARG A 160 -4.61 23.51 2.36
N THR A 161 -5.32 23.76 1.27
CA THR A 161 -6.52 24.60 1.22
C THR A 161 -7.74 23.70 1.13
N VAL A 162 -8.72 23.92 2.00
CA VAL A 162 -9.98 23.16 2.02
C VAL A 162 -11.10 24.05 1.50
N ASN A 163 -11.95 23.52 0.64
CA ASN A 163 -13.16 24.16 0.12
C ASN A 163 -14.39 23.25 0.39
N GLU A 164 -15.58 23.65 -0.11
CA GLU A 164 -16.82 22.89 0.10
C GLU A 164 -16.80 21.52 -0.59
N ASP A 165 -16.19 21.45 -1.77
CA ASP A 165 -16.20 20.27 -2.65
C ASP A 165 -14.89 19.47 -2.61
N GLY A 166 -13.98 19.77 -1.68
CA GLY A 166 -12.73 19.03 -1.59
C GLY A 166 -11.57 19.80 -0.95
N TRP A 167 -10.38 19.60 -1.45
CA TRP A 167 -9.17 20.28 -0.98
C TRP A 167 -8.07 20.26 -2.04
N SER A 168 -7.11 21.16 -1.91
CA SER A 168 -5.97 21.26 -2.81
C SER A 168 -4.65 21.46 -2.06
N TYR A 169 -3.60 21.00 -2.68
CA TYR A 169 -2.20 21.24 -2.39
C TYR A 169 -1.54 21.90 -3.62
N PRO A 170 -0.28 22.33 -3.54
CA PRO A 170 0.44 22.82 -4.71
C PRO A 170 0.42 21.89 -5.92
N SER A 171 0.62 20.58 -5.73
CA SER A 171 0.72 19.61 -6.83
C SER A 171 -0.43 18.60 -6.90
N VAL A 172 -1.32 18.54 -5.91
CA VAL A 172 -2.44 17.58 -5.89
C VAL A 172 -3.73 18.31 -5.56
N GLU A 173 -4.79 18.02 -6.32
CA GLU A 173 -6.13 18.52 -6.11
C GLU A 173 -7.11 17.36 -5.93
N VAL A 174 -8.04 17.49 -5.00
CA VAL A 174 -9.10 16.50 -4.75
C VAL A 174 -10.44 17.19 -4.80
N SER A 175 -11.32 16.76 -5.69
CA SER A 175 -12.73 17.13 -5.70
C SER A 175 -13.63 15.95 -5.36
N LEU A 176 -14.75 16.22 -4.71
CA LEU A 176 -15.72 15.23 -4.23
C LEU A 176 -17.07 15.45 -4.91
N GLU A 177 -17.57 14.44 -5.59
CA GLU A 177 -18.86 14.44 -6.26
C GLU A 177 -19.68 13.22 -5.78
N GLY A 178 -20.51 13.42 -4.77
CA GLY A 178 -21.27 12.33 -4.19
C GLY A 178 -20.37 11.24 -3.63
N ARG A 179 -20.35 10.08 -4.30
CA ARG A 179 -19.51 8.92 -3.90
C ARG A 179 -18.26 8.75 -4.75
N VAL A 180 -17.91 9.73 -5.52
CA VAL A 180 -16.71 9.77 -6.37
C VAL A 180 -15.75 10.83 -5.85
N ALA A 181 -14.48 10.52 -5.80
CA ALA A 181 -13.41 11.48 -5.61
C ALA A 181 -12.56 11.55 -6.89
N ASN A 182 -12.29 12.75 -7.37
CA ASN A 182 -11.34 12.98 -8.45
C ASN A 182 -10.04 13.49 -7.82
N ILE A 183 -8.93 12.78 -8.04
CA ILE A 183 -7.58 13.20 -7.67
C ILE A 183 -6.85 13.61 -8.95
N THR A 184 -6.49 14.88 -9.04
CA THR A 184 -5.65 15.40 -10.14
C THR A 184 -4.25 15.68 -9.60
N MET A 185 -3.25 14.98 -10.13
CA MET A 185 -1.85 15.22 -9.83
C MET A 185 -1.21 16.07 -10.92
N LYS A 186 -0.74 17.26 -10.55
CA LYS A 186 -0.11 18.21 -11.48
C LYS A 186 1.36 17.85 -11.63
N GLY A 187 1.81 17.75 -12.87
CA GLY A 187 3.21 17.55 -13.20
C GLY A 187 4.10 18.70 -12.74
N PRO A 188 5.43 18.55 -12.80
CA PRO A 188 6.36 19.60 -12.42
C PRO A 188 6.34 20.77 -13.42
N ASP A 189 6.51 21.97 -12.91
CA ASP A 189 6.66 23.20 -13.68
C ASP A 189 8.12 23.71 -13.75
N ALA A 190 8.96 23.24 -12.83
CA ALA A 190 10.38 23.60 -12.74
C ALA A 190 11.29 22.37 -12.96
N ALA A 191 12.57 22.58 -13.20
CA ALA A 191 13.56 21.51 -13.28
C ALA A 191 13.76 20.82 -11.92
N PRO A 192 14.18 19.54 -11.92
CA PRO A 192 14.43 18.81 -10.68
C PRO A 192 15.62 19.39 -9.91
N GLU A 193 15.55 19.34 -8.59
CA GLU A 193 16.61 19.76 -7.68
C GLU A 193 16.69 18.84 -6.45
N ARG A 194 17.86 18.79 -5.82
CA ARG A 194 18.05 18.07 -4.55
C ARG A 194 17.52 18.89 -3.37
N SER A 195 16.22 18.88 -3.21
CA SER A 195 15.50 19.68 -2.21
C SER A 195 14.29 18.90 -1.67
N VAL A 196 13.89 19.21 -0.43
CA VAL A 196 12.61 18.71 0.15
C VAL A 196 11.38 19.28 -0.57
N ASP A 197 11.55 20.32 -1.35
CA ASP A 197 10.50 20.94 -2.17
C ASP A 197 10.50 20.43 -3.60
N THR A 198 11.43 19.52 -3.97
CA THR A 198 11.41 18.89 -5.29
C THR A 198 10.06 18.22 -5.55
N TRP A 199 9.53 18.37 -6.77
CA TRP A 199 8.21 17.86 -7.14
C TRP A 199 8.05 16.37 -6.84
N SER A 200 9.02 15.54 -7.19
CA SER A 200 8.99 14.09 -6.97
C SER A 200 8.77 13.67 -5.52
N PHE A 201 9.18 14.49 -4.55
CA PHE A 201 8.93 14.24 -3.14
C PHE A 201 7.65 14.92 -2.66
N ARG A 202 7.49 16.22 -2.97
CA ARG A 202 6.34 17.02 -2.52
C ARG A 202 5.02 16.45 -3.03
N ALA A 203 4.90 16.18 -4.34
CA ALA A 203 3.67 15.72 -4.96
C ALA A 203 3.23 14.35 -4.42
N PHE A 204 4.17 13.42 -4.18
CA PHE A 204 3.83 12.13 -3.58
C PHE A 204 3.46 12.23 -2.10
N ARG A 205 4.00 13.18 -1.34
CA ARG A 205 3.55 13.46 0.03
C ARG A 205 2.12 14.01 0.06
N GLU A 206 1.79 14.87 -0.89
CA GLU A 206 0.45 15.43 -1.04
C GLU A 206 -0.56 14.35 -1.46
N LEU A 207 -0.19 13.48 -2.40
CA LEU A 207 -0.98 12.30 -2.77
C LEU A 207 -1.19 11.36 -1.59
N GLU A 208 -0.16 11.08 -0.82
CA GLU A 208 -0.22 10.24 0.39
C GLU A 208 -1.22 10.79 1.42
N ASP A 209 -1.18 12.09 1.72
CA ASP A 209 -2.16 12.74 2.63
C ASP A 209 -3.56 12.70 2.03
N ALA A 210 -3.73 12.91 0.72
CA ALA A 210 -5.01 12.82 0.03
C ALA A 210 -5.63 11.42 0.14
N LEU A 211 -4.86 10.37 -0.13
CA LEU A 211 -5.30 8.98 -0.02
C LEU A 211 -5.69 8.61 1.42
N LEU A 212 -4.90 9.04 2.41
CA LEU A 212 -5.21 8.80 3.83
C LEU A 212 -6.49 9.51 4.26
N ARG A 213 -6.72 10.75 3.80
CA ARG A 213 -7.95 11.51 4.09
C ARG A 213 -9.17 10.84 3.49
N LEU A 214 -9.11 10.42 2.24
CA LEU A 214 -10.20 9.68 1.61
C LEU A 214 -10.52 8.40 2.37
N ARG A 215 -9.52 7.65 2.78
CA ARG A 215 -9.69 6.40 3.52
C ARG A 215 -10.31 6.59 4.90
N ILE A 216 -9.90 7.64 5.64
CA ILE A 216 -10.27 7.82 7.05
C ILE A 216 -11.51 8.70 7.20
N ASN A 217 -11.62 9.77 6.44
CA ASN A 217 -12.61 10.82 6.64
C ASN A 217 -13.79 10.75 5.65
N HIS A 218 -13.61 10.10 4.49
CA HIS A 218 -14.61 10.04 3.42
C HIS A 218 -14.97 8.58 3.12
N LEU A 219 -15.61 7.92 4.10
CA LEU A 219 -15.95 6.49 4.00
C LEU A 219 -16.99 6.21 2.91
N GLU A 220 -17.83 7.17 2.60
CA GLU A 220 -18.89 7.13 1.58
C GLU A 220 -18.34 7.14 0.16
N VAL A 221 -17.13 7.66 -0.06
CA VAL A 221 -16.47 7.61 -1.36
C VAL A 221 -16.18 6.15 -1.71
N GLY A 222 -16.75 5.69 -2.81
CA GLY A 222 -16.62 4.32 -3.33
C GLY A 222 -15.61 4.18 -4.46
N LEU A 223 -15.42 5.25 -5.24
CA LEU A 223 -14.54 5.29 -6.41
C LEU A 223 -13.63 6.52 -6.36
N VAL A 224 -12.39 6.32 -6.73
CA VAL A 224 -11.39 7.38 -6.91
C VAL A 224 -10.95 7.40 -8.37
N ASN A 225 -11.21 8.50 -9.07
CA ASN A 225 -10.64 8.75 -10.38
C ASN A 225 -9.26 9.39 -10.21
N LEU A 226 -8.25 8.79 -10.84
CA LEU A 226 -6.89 9.31 -10.91
C LEU A 226 -6.73 10.05 -12.22
N ARG A 227 -6.29 11.29 -12.14
CA ARG A 227 -6.02 12.18 -13.27
C ARG A 227 -4.66 12.81 -13.10
N THR A 228 -4.04 13.19 -14.18
CA THR A 228 -2.81 14.00 -14.17
C THR A 228 -2.97 15.16 -15.12
N GLN A 229 -2.18 16.21 -14.96
CA GLN A 229 -2.14 17.34 -15.86
C GLN A 229 -0.75 17.96 -15.86
N GLY A 230 -0.16 18.18 -17.02
CA GLY A 230 1.16 18.81 -17.10
C GLY A 230 2.00 18.35 -18.29
N ASP A 231 3.28 18.64 -18.19
CA ASP A 231 4.27 18.34 -19.23
C ASP A 231 4.93 16.97 -18.94
N ALA A 232 4.70 16.00 -19.83
CA ALA A 232 5.24 14.66 -19.74
C ALA A 232 6.79 14.63 -19.71
N THR A 233 7.43 15.47 -20.54
CA THR A 233 8.88 15.56 -20.60
C THR A 233 9.47 15.93 -19.25
N LYS A 234 8.88 16.90 -18.55
CA LYS A 234 9.36 17.31 -17.23
C LYS A 234 9.16 16.21 -16.17
N VAL A 235 8.11 15.40 -16.27
CA VAL A 235 7.92 14.25 -15.38
C VAL A 235 9.07 13.26 -15.54
N LEU A 236 9.43 12.93 -16.78
CA LEU A 236 10.55 12.04 -17.10
C LEU A 236 11.90 12.63 -16.69
N GLU A 237 12.12 13.94 -16.84
CA GLU A 237 13.32 14.63 -16.34
C GLU A 237 13.46 14.50 -14.81
N HIS A 238 12.36 14.66 -14.07
CA HIS A 238 12.34 14.48 -12.61
C HIS A 238 12.59 13.04 -12.20
N GLU A 239 12.05 12.09 -12.94
CA GLU A 239 12.27 10.66 -12.70
C GLU A 239 13.74 10.29 -12.93
N ALA A 240 14.30 10.67 -14.07
CA ALA A 240 15.69 10.42 -14.41
C ALA A 240 16.64 11.00 -13.34
N PHE A 241 16.39 12.24 -12.90
CA PHE A 241 17.18 12.87 -11.82
C PHE A 241 17.17 12.05 -10.52
N ILE A 242 16.01 11.49 -10.13
CA ILE A 242 15.91 10.65 -8.94
C ILE A 242 16.66 9.34 -9.14
N PHE A 243 16.45 8.64 -10.24
CA PHE A 243 17.02 7.31 -10.48
C PHE A 243 18.53 7.34 -10.69
N ASP A 244 19.02 8.30 -11.46
CA ASP A 244 20.45 8.47 -11.71
C ASP A 244 21.23 8.83 -10.43
N GLY A 245 20.59 9.57 -9.53
CA GLY A 245 21.24 9.99 -8.28
C GLY A 245 21.02 9.05 -7.09
N ALA A 246 20.07 8.13 -7.15
CA ALA A 246 19.65 7.33 -5.98
C ALA A 246 20.74 6.36 -5.46
N GLU A 247 21.68 5.93 -6.30
CA GLU A 247 22.77 5.05 -5.88
C GLU A 247 23.76 5.78 -4.94
N ASP A 248 24.04 7.05 -5.23
CA ASP A 248 25.05 7.85 -4.54
C ASP A 248 24.48 8.82 -3.49
N ASP A 249 23.19 9.14 -3.58
CA ASP A 249 22.53 10.11 -2.70
C ASP A 249 21.40 9.45 -1.90
N TRP A 250 21.59 9.36 -0.59
CA TRP A 250 20.61 8.77 0.32
C TRP A 250 19.23 9.46 0.27
N PHE A 251 19.18 10.78 0.00
CA PHE A 251 17.91 11.50 -0.03
C PHE A 251 17.10 11.18 -1.29
N LEU A 252 17.78 11.03 -2.43
CA LEU A 252 17.11 10.61 -3.67
C LEU A 252 16.61 9.16 -3.58
N SER A 253 17.39 8.26 -2.95
CA SER A 253 16.90 6.91 -2.64
C SER A 253 15.66 6.92 -1.74
N GLU A 254 15.64 7.77 -0.71
CA GLU A 254 14.48 7.89 0.19
C GLU A 254 13.24 8.44 -0.53
N ILE A 255 13.41 9.33 -1.53
CA ILE A 255 12.30 9.78 -2.38
C ILE A 255 11.73 8.59 -3.16
N MET A 256 12.58 7.80 -3.77
CA MET A 256 12.17 6.60 -4.53
C MET A 256 11.44 5.59 -3.61
N TYR A 257 11.95 5.33 -2.42
CA TYR A 257 11.30 4.44 -1.44
C TYR A 257 9.95 5.00 -0.97
N PHE A 258 9.84 6.31 -0.81
CA PHE A 258 8.59 6.95 -0.44
C PHE A 258 7.53 6.86 -1.56
N GLN A 259 7.92 7.08 -2.82
CA GLN A 259 7.06 6.87 -3.98
C GLN A 259 6.55 5.42 -4.03
N HIS A 260 7.44 4.45 -3.81
CA HIS A 260 7.08 3.04 -3.73
C HIS A 260 6.03 2.75 -2.64
N GLN A 261 6.22 3.30 -1.44
CA GLN A 261 5.24 3.13 -0.35
C GLN A 261 3.88 3.75 -0.69
N CYS A 262 3.86 4.92 -1.33
CA CYS A 262 2.64 5.61 -1.74
C CYS A 262 1.86 4.76 -2.78
N LEU A 263 2.55 4.21 -3.78
CA LEU A 263 1.97 3.30 -4.77
C LEU A 263 1.41 2.03 -4.13
N ARG A 264 2.14 1.40 -3.20
CA ARG A 264 1.66 0.23 -2.45
C ARG A 264 0.44 0.54 -1.57
N ARG A 265 0.32 1.76 -1.06
CA ARG A 265 -0.89 2.20 -0.35
C ARG A 265 -2.09 2.26 -1.28
N LEU A 266 -1.89 2.75 -2.51
CA LEU A 266 -2.94 2.78 -3.52
C LEU A 266 -3.40 1.36 -3.89
N ASP A 267 -2.47 0.41 -4.12
CA ASP A 267 -2.79 -1.00 -4.35
C ASP A 267 -3.65 -1.60 -3.23
N ASN A 268 -3.43 -1.19 -1.98
CA ASN A 268 -4.12 -1.70 -0.79
C ASN A 268 -5.40 -0.93 -0.42
N MET A 269 -5.79 0.09 -1.18
CA MET A 269 -7.04 0.80 -0.92
C MET A 269 -8.26 -0.09 -1.11
N ALA A 270 -9.26 0.06 -0.22
CA ALA A 270 -10.54 -0.64 -0.37
C ALA A 270 -11.53 0.10 -1.28
N LYS A 271 -11.14 1.24 -1.84
CA LYS A 271 -11.94 1.98 -2.82
C LYS A 271 -11.58 1.53 -4.23
N SER A 272 -12.57 1.50 -5.12
CA SER A 272 -12.30 1.31 -6.55
C SER A 272 -11.46 2.47 -7.09
N THR A 273 -10.65 2.21 -8.09
CA THR A 273 -9.81 3.23 -8.73
C THR A 273 -9.92 3.14 -10.25
N PHE A 274 -10.18 4.28 -10.90
CA PHE A 274 -10.09 4.40 -12.36
C PHE A 274 -9.01 5.44 -12.70
N ALA A 275 -8.22 5.19 -13.72
CA ALA A 275 -7.34 6.18 -14.29
C ALA A 275 -7.99 6.73 -15.57
N LEU A 276 -8.11 8.06 -15.66
CA LEU A 276 -8.73 8.77 -16.77
C LEU A 276 -7.64 9.59 -17.46
N LEU A 277 -7.24 9.13 -18.63
CA LEU A 277 -6.17 9.72 -19.43
C LEU A 277 -6.78 10.66 -20.46
N GLU A 278 -7.08 11.90 -20.04
CA GLU A 278 -7.71 12.93 -20.86
C GLU A 278 -6.64 13.81 -21.54
N THR A 279 -7.02 14.59 -22.52
CA THR A 279 -6.11 15.53 -23.19
C THR A 279 -5.33 16.40 -22.20
N GLY A 280 -4.01 16.47 -22.37
CA GLY A 280 -3.11 17.24 -21.50
C GLY A 280 -2.71 16.50 -20.21
N HIS A 281 -3.00 15.22 -20.10
CA HIS A 281 -2.44 14.39 -19.03
C HIS A 281 -0.92 14.23 -19.19
N CYS A 282 -0.27 13.80 -18.12
CA CYS A 282 1.15 13.43 -18.08
C CYS A 282 1.38 12.07 -17.41
N PHE A 283 0.57 11.06 -17.79
CA PHE A 283 0.75 9.69 -17.33
C PHE A 283 1.92 9.04 -18.06
N VAL A 284 3.13 9.36 -17.62
CA VAL A 284 4.37 8.78 -18.11
C VAL A 284 5.23 8.29 -16.94
N GLY A 285 6.06 7.31 -17.16
CA GLY A 285 7.01 6.80 -16.15
C GLY A 285 6.34 6.51 -14.80
N VAL A 286 6.84 7.15 -13.74
CA VAL A 286 6.32 6.97 -12.36
C VAL A 286 4.85 7.36 -12.23
N LEU A 287 4.35 8.31 -13.02
CA LEU A 287 2.91 8.64 -13.01
C LEU A 287 2.08 7.59 -13.76
N PHE A 288 2.66 6.88 -14.71
CA PHE A 288 1.96 5.74 -15.32
C PHE A 288 1.83 4.55 -14.36
N GLU A 289 2.73 4.41 -13.37
CA GLU A 289 2.54 3.45 -12.26
C GLU A 289 1.25 3.72 -11.45
N LEU A 290 0.82 4.99 -11.35
CA LEU A 290 -0.48 5.31 -10.75
C LEU A 290 -1.64 4.78 -11.61
N ALA A 291 -1.57 4.94 -12.92
CA ALA A 291 -2.57 4.39 -13.83
C ALA A 291 -2.60 2.85 -13.77
N LEU A 292 -1.42 2.21 -13.81
CA LEU A 292 -1.31 0.74 -13.71
C LEU A 292 -1.82 0.18 -12.37
N SER A 293 -1.86 0.98 -11.32
CA SER A 293 -2.45 0.57 -10.03
C SER A 293 -3.98 0.64 -10.01
N ALA A 294 -4.60 1.29 -11.01
CA ALA A 294 -6.05 1.43 -11.10
C ALA A 294 -6.73 0.13 -11.53
N ASP A 295 -7.99 -0.05 -11.11
CA ASP A 295 -8.81 -1.19 -11.51
C ASP A 295 -9.20 -1.14 -12.99
N ARG A 296 -9.31 0.07 -13.55
CA ARG A 296 -9.53 0.31 -14.98
C ARG A 296 -8.78 1.58 -15.42
N ILE A 297 -8.35 1.56 -16.68
CA ILE A 297 -7.65 2.68 -17.32
C ILE A 297 -8.42 3.01 -18.59
N TYR A 298 -8.97 4.22 -18.69
CA TYR A 298 -9.61 4.74 -19.89
C TYR A 298 -8.73 5.83 -20.49
N MET A 299 -8.51 5.76 -21.78
CA MET A 299 -7.69 6.74 -22.49
C MET A 299 -8.51 7.40 -23.61
N PHE A 300 -8.48 8.71 -23.64
CA PHE A 300 -9.14 9.47 -24.69
C PHE A 300 -8.37 9.32 -26.00
N LEU A 301 -9.06 8.88 -27.03
CA LEU A 301 -8.55 8.79 -28.40
C LEU A 301 -8.81 10.11 -29.12
N ASP A 302 -7.77 10.88 -29.33
CA ASP A 302 -7.83 12.12 -30.08
C ASP A 302 -7.48 11.90 -31.56
N ASP A 303 -8.07 12.72 -32.42
CA ASP A 303 -7.89 12.62 -33.88
C ASP A 303 -6.44 12.85 -34.35
N ASP A 304 -5.67 13.61 -33.57
CA ASP A 304 -4.28 14.00 -33.91
C ASP A 304 -3.24 13.01 -33.33
N GLY A 305 -3.63 12.07 -32.45
CA GLY A 305 -2.75 11.09 -31.80
C GLY A 305 -1.75 11.72 -30.83
N GLU A 306 -2.04 12.93 -30.33
CA GLU A 306 -1.16 13.65 -29.39
C GLU A 306 -1.34 13.13 -27.96
N ASN A 307 -2.50 12.54 -27.63
CA ASN A 307 -2.77 11.96 -26.33
C ASN A 307 -2.01 10.63 -26.20
N SER A 308 -0.95 10.61 -25.40
CA SER A 308 -0.03 9.49 -25.37
C SER A 308 0.48 9.20 -23.95
N ILE A 309 0.81 7.94 -23.70
CA ILE A 309 1.56 7.50 -22.51
C ILE A 309 3.01 7.22 -22.91
N GLU A 310 3.90 7.15 -21.93
CA GLU A 310 5.27 6.72 -22.17
C GLU A 310 5.76 5.88 -20.98
N LEU A 311 6.29 4.71 -21.28
CA LEU A 311 6.91 3.85 -20.30
C LEU A 311 8.36 4.21 -20.09
N SER A 312 8.84 3.97 -18.88
CA SER A 312 10.23 4.24 -18.49
C SER A 312 10.78 3.12 -17.61
N GLN A 313 11.96 3.35 -17.09
CA GLN A 313 12.58 2.48 -16.09
C GLN A 313 11.68 2.27 -14.86
N ALA A 314 10.84 3.24 -14.47
CA ALA A 314 9.87 3.11 -13.37
C ALA A 314 8.97 1.88 -13.53
N ASN A 315 8.56 1.59 -14.77
CA ASN A 315 7.62 0.54 -15.11
C ASN A 315 8.26 -0.85 -15.22
N SER A 316 9.60 -0.95 -15.16
CA SER A 316 10.35 -2.22 -15.27
C SER A 316 10.34 -3.07 -13.98
N GLY A 317 9.61 -2.64 -12.93
CA GLY A 317 9.51 -3.36 -11.66
C GLY A 317 10.36 -2.79 -10.52
N ILE A 318 10.78 -1.53 -10.62
CA ILE A 318 11.40 -0.80 -9.49
C ILE A 318 10.37 -0.65 -8.35
N PHE A 319 9.13 -0.34 -8.66
CA PHE A 319 8.04 -0.15 -7.70
C PHE A 319 7.16 -1.40 -7.59
N ARG A 320 7.70 -2.50 -7.04
CA ARG A 320 6.97 -3.76 -6.93
C ARG A 320 5.79 -3.68 -5.97
N MET A 321 4.71 -4.36 -6.34
CA MET A 321 3.54 -4.59 -5.48
C MET A 321 3.91 -5.45 -4.25
N ALA A 322 2.98 -5.52 -3.28
CA ALA A 322 3.19 -6.30 -2.06
C ALA A 322 3.40 -7.81 -2.29
N ASN A 323 2.95 -8.35 -3.44
CA ASN A 323 3.18 -9.74 -3.85
C ASN A 323 4.53 -9.96 -4.58
N GLY A 324 5.35 -8.91 -4.73
CA GLY A 324 6.66 -8.96 -5.39
C GLY A 324 6.64 -8.83 -6.91
N MET A 325 5.48 -8.70 -7.54
CA MET A 325 5.33 -8.49 -8.99
C MET A 325 5.39 -7.00 -9.34
N SER A 326 5.80 -6.66 -10.56
CA SER A 326 5.51 -5.34 -11.12
C SER A 326 4.02 -5.23 -11.47
N ARG A 327 3.51 -4.00 -11.65
CA ARG A 327 2.12 -3.81 -12.06
C ARG A 327 1.88 -4.30 -13.49
N LEU A 328 2.87 -4.19 -14.37
CA LEU A 328 2.81 -4.80 -15.70
C LEU A 328 2.72 -6.32 -15.63
N GLU A 329 3.58 -6.99 -14.85
CA GLU A 329 3.50 -8.45 -14.66
C GLU A 329 2.13 -8.87 -14.09
N SER A 330 1.58 -8.10 -13.15
CA SER A 330 0.27 -8.38 -12.56
C SER A 330 -0.88 -8.18 -13.54
N ARG A 331 -0.72 -7.27 -14.52
CA ARG A 331 -1.73 -6.99 -15.55
C ARG A 331 -1.82 -8.10 -16.61
N PHE A 332 -0.72 -8.78 -16.91
CA PHE A 332 -0.60 -9.79 -17.96
C PHE A 332 -0.33 -11.19 -17.41
N PRO A 333 -1.20 -11.78 -16.56
CA PRO A 333 -0.90 -13.04 -15.87
C PRO A 333 -0.78 -14.25 -16.80
N GLY A 334 -1.31 -14.18 -18.01
CA GLY A 334 -1.25 -15.24 -19.03
C GLY A 334 -0.27 -14.99 -20.16
N GLU A 335 0.38 -13.83 -20.16
CA GLU A 335 1.22 -13.33 -21.26
C GLU A 335 2.57 -12.83 -20.75
N PRO A 336 3.48 -13.74 -20.38
CA PRO A 336 4.73 -13.37 -19.72
C PRO A 336 5.67 -12.48 -20.56
N GLU A 337 5.48 -12.47 -21.89
CA GLU A 337 6.25 -11.62 -22.80
C GLU A 337 5.66 -10.20 -22.93
N ALA A 338 4.38 -10.00 -22.60
CA ALA A 338 3.70 -8.71 -22.78
C ALA A 338 4.35 -7.55 -22.02
N PRO A 339 4.79 -7.69 -20.75
CA PRO A 339 5.54 -6.64 -20.06
C PRO A 339 6.82 -6.22 -20.79
N GLY A 340 7.57 -7.19 -21.32
CA GLY A 340 8.80 -6.93 -22.08
C GLY A 340 8.52 -6.24 -23.41
N ASN A 341 7.47 -6.65 -24.12
CA ASN A 341 7.05 -6.02 -25.37
C ASN A 341 6.64 -4.56 -25.14
N ALA A 342 5.82 -4.29 -24.11
CA ALA A 342 5.41 -2.93 -23.77
C ALA A 342 6.61 -2.04 -23.41
N LEU A 343 7.57 -2.55 -22.65
CA LEU A 343 8.79 -1.81 -22.30
C LEU A 343 9.79 -1.62 -23.45
N ALA A 344 9.63 -2.35 -24.54
CA ALA A 344 10.44 -2.22 -25.74
C ALA A 344 9.94 -1.10 -26.68
N GLU A 345 8.72 -0.61 -26.48
CA GLU A 345 8.23 0.57 -27.20
C GLU A 345 9.01 1.81 -26.75
N GLU A 346 9.63 2.49 -27.71
CA GLU A 346 10.43 3.69 -27.46
C GLU A 346 9.58 4.95 -27.70
N GLY A 347 9.53 5.83 -26.70
CA GLY A 347 8.84 7.12 -26.79
C GLY A 347 7.33 7.05 -26.55
N PRO A 348 6.58 8.05 -27.01
CA PRO A 348 5.14 8.14 -26.77
C PRO A 348 4.35 7.04 -27.47
N ILE A 349 3.41 6.43 -26.74
CA ILE A 349 2.48 5.41 -27.20
C ILE A 349 1.10 6.04 -27.25
N ASP A 350 0.49 6.11 -28.41
CA ASP A 350 -0.84 6.67 -28.60
C ASP A 350 -1.95 5.74 -28.03
N ALA A 351 -3.19 6.22 -28.05
CA ALA A 351 -4.31 5.52 -27.43
C ALA A 351 -4.66 4.20 -28.12
N GLU A 352 -4.59 4.11 -29.46
CA GLU A 352 -4.85 2.88 -30.20
C GLU A 352 -3.77 1.82 -29.88
N THR A 353 -2.53 2.19 -29.96
CA THR A 353 -1.39 1.33 -29.65
C THR A 353 -1.43 0.88 -28.17
N ALA A 354 -1.77 1.79 -27.25
CA ALA A 354 -1.89 1.46 -25.83
C ALA A 354 -3.01 0.43 -25.57
N GLU A 355 -4.12 0.49 -26.32
CA GLU A 355 -5.18 -0.51 -26.23
C GLU A 355 -4.75 -1.86 -26.86
N GLU A 356 -4.11 -1.83 -28.04
CA GLU A 356 -3.59 -3.05 -28.68
C GLU A 356 -2.57 -3.78 -27.81
N LEU A 357 -1.71 -3.04 -27.12
CA LEU A 357 -0.74 -3.58 -26.16
C LEU A 357 -1.36 -3.98 -24.82
N GLY A 358 -2.66 -3.73 -24.61
CA GLY A 358 -3.35 -4.02 -23.36
C GLY A 358 -2.94 -3.13 -22.18
N LEU A 359 -2.31 -1.99 -22.43
CA LEU A 359 -1.87 -1.03 -21.40
C LEU A 359 -3.03 -0.23 -20.84
N VAL A 360 -4.09 -0.04 -21.61
CA VAL A 360 -5.36 0.59 -21.18
C VAL A 360 -6.50 -0.41 -21.25
N THR A 361 -7.61 -0.12 -20.57
CA THR A 361 -8.81 -0.95 -20.59
C THR A 361 -9.62 -0.70 -21.85
N ALA A 362 -9.70 0.56 -22.26
CA ALA A 362 -10.31 1.01 -23.50
C ALA A 362 -9.76 2.37 -23.92
N ALA A 363 -9.58 2.54 -25.23
CA ALA A 363 -9.40 3.81 -25.89
C ALA A 363 -10.77 4.27 -26.41
N LEU A 364 -11.22 5.48 -26.08
CA LEU A 364 -12.56 6.00 -26.38
C LEU A 364 -12.44 7.32 -27.12
N ASP A 365 -13.15 7.45 -28.24
CA ASP A 365 -13.20 8.66 -29.04
C ASP A 365 -14.07 9.76 -28.39
N ASP A 366 -14.18 10.90 -29.05
CA ASP A 366 -14.94 12.07 -28.57
C ASP A 366 -16.46 11.82 -28.47
N ILE A 367 -16.99 10.85 -29.20
CA ILE A 367 -18.39 10.47 -29.17
C ILE A 367 -18.72 9.63 -27.93
N ASP A 368 -17.85 8.69 -27.61
CA ASP A 368 -18.09 7.68 -26.59
C ASP A 368 -17.51 8.04 -25.22
N TRP A 369 -16.50 8.94 -25.14
CA TRP A 369 -15.76 9.24 -23.92
C TRP A 369 -16.64 9.63 -22.74
N GLU A 370 -17.46 10.67 -22.89
CA GLU A 370 -18.26 11.17 -21.76
C GLU A 370 -19.28 10.15 -21.27
N ASP A 371 -19.98 9.48 -22.19
CA ASP A 371 -21.04 8.55 -21.85
C ASP A 371 -20.50 7.24 -21.28
N GLU A 372 -19.50 6.61 -21.89
CA GLU A 372 -18.94 5.34 -21.43
C GLU A 372 -18.22 5.48 -20.08
N VAL A 373 -17.44 6.54 -19.88
CA VAL A 373 -16.78 6.81 -18.58
C VAL A 373 -17.83 7.08 -17.50
N ARG A 374 -18.85 7.89 -17.80
CA ARG A 374 -19.94 8.16 -16.85
C ARG A 374 -20.69 6.88 -16.47
N ILE A 375 -21.06 6.06 -17.46
CA ILE A 375 -21.75 4.78 -17.24
C ILE A 375 -20.89 3.85 -16.37
N ALA A 376 -19.61 3.73 -16.69
CA ALA A 376 -18.68 2.89 -15.92
C ALA A 376 -18.56 3.34 -14.45
N ILE A 377 -18.53 4.66 -14.21
CA ILE A 377 -18.51 5.24 -12.87
C ILE A 377 -19.82 4.96 -12.13
N GLU A 378 -20.98 5.27 -12.75
CA GLU A 378 -22.31 5.07 -12.15
C GLU A 378 -22.54 3.58 -11.79
N GLU A 379 -22.22 2.68 -12.69
CA GLU A 379 -22.30 1.24 -12.42
C GLU A 379 -21.41 0.84 -11.24
N ARG A 380 -20.13 1.24 -11.24
CA ARG A 380 -19.18 0.88 -10.19
C ARG A 380 -19.65 1.33 -8.82
N ILE A 381 -20.09 2.56 -8.68
CA ILE A 381 -20.54 3.09 -7.39
C ILE A 381 -21.93 2.55 -6.96
N SER A 382 -22.70 1.93 -7.85
CA SER A 382 -23.99 1.33 -7.52
C SER A 382 -23.89 -0.05 -6.86
N LEU A 383 -22.77 -0.72 -7.02
CA LEU A 383 -22.54 -2.10 -6.54
C LEU A 383 -22.28 -2.15 -5.03
N SER A 384 -22.46 -3.35 -4.45
CA SER A 384 -22.17 -3.58 -3.03
C SER A 384 -20.70 -3.26 -2.70
N PRO A 385 -20.44 -2.31 -1.78
CA PRO A 385 -19.07 -1.94 -1.42
C PRO A 385 -18.29 -3.08 -0.76
N ASP A 386 -18.97 -3.97 -0.03
CA ASP A 386 -18.34 -5.14 0.60
C ASP A 386 -17.88 -6.14 -0.47
N ALA A 387 -18.72 -6.41 -1.48
CA ALA A 387 -18.40 -7.32 -2.59
C ALA A 387 -17.26 -6.76 -3.46
N LEU A 388 -17.32 -5.46 -3.79
CA LEU A 388 -16.25 -4.80 -4.54
C LEU A 388 -14.91 -4.87 -3.82
N THR A 389 -14.89 -4.59 -2.51
CA THR A 389 -13.67 -4.67 -1.71
C THR A 389 -13.06 -6.08 -1.75
N GLY A 390 -13.88 -7.12 -1.56
CA GLY A 390 -13.42 -8.51 -1.65
C GLY A 390 -12.92 -8.89 -3.04
N MET A 391 -13.64 -8.49 -4.09
CA MET A 391 -13.27 -8.74 -5.48
C MET A 391 -11.91 -8.07 -5.83
N GLU A 392 -11.79 -6.78 -5.58
CA GLU A 392 -10.60 -6.00 -5.91
C GLU A 392 -9.36 -6.53 -5.18
N GLN A 393 -9.47 -6.85 -3.89
CA GLN A 393 -8.36 -7.43 -3.12
C GLN A 393 -7.93 -8.81 -3.64
N ASN A 394 -8.80 -9.56 -4.27
CA ASN A 394 -8.43 -10.83 -4.91
C ASN A 394 -7.84 -10.64 -6.30
N LEU A 395 -8.33 -9.67 -7.09
CA LEU A 395 -7.87 -9.43 -8.46
C LEU A 395 -6.53 -8.68 -8.50
N ARG A 396 -6.33 -7.66 -7.67
CA ARG A 396 -5.10 -6.84 -7.63
C ARG A 396 -3.86 -7.66 -7.27
N PHE A 397 -4.00 -8.68 -6.43
CA PHE A 397 -2.87 -9.49 -5.95
C PHE A 397 -2.88 -10.90 -6.54
N GLY A 398 -2.88 -11.01 -7.86
CA GLY A 398 -2.54 -12.21 -8.59
C GLY A 398 -1.11 -12.68 -8.25
N GLY A 399 -0.65 -13.81 -8.76
CA GLY A 399 0.78 -14.19 -8.71
C GLY A 399 1.11 -15.42 -7.88
N ALA A 400 2.25 -15.43 -7.22
CA ALA A 400 3.05 -16.60 -6.82
C ALA A 400 2.44 -17.63 -5.86
N GLU A 401 1.35 -17.33 -5.17
CA GLU A 401 0.64 -18.33 -4.36
C GLU A 401 -0.04 -19.39 -5.24
N THR A 402 -0.22 -20.61 -4.73
CA THR A 402 -1.03 -21.61 -5.43
C THR A 402 -2.50 -21.19 -5.47
N ALA A 403 -3.23 -21.64 -6.52
CA ALA A 403 -4.68 -21.39 -6.61
C ALA A 403 -5.42 -21.86 -5.36
N GLU A 404 -5.03 -23.01 -4.79
CA GLU A 404 -5.66 -23.56 -3.60
C GLU A 404 -5.47 -22.66 -2.36
N THR A 405 -4.26 -22.16 -2.12
CA THR A 405 -4.02 -21.24 -0.99
C THR A 405 -4.73 -19.91 -1.17
N LYS A 406 -4.84 -19.40 -2.40
CA LYS A 406 -5.62 -18.19 -2.70
C LYS A 406 -7.12 -18.40 -2.46
N ILE A 407 -7.66 -19.52 -2.90
CA ILE A 407 -9.09 -19.83 -2.73
C ILE A 407 -9.43 -19.95 -1.24
N TYR A 408 -8.72 -20.82 -0.52
CA TYR A 408 -9.07 -21.09 0.88
C TYR A 408 -8.52 -20.08 1.89
N GLY A 409 -7.36 -19.51 1.67
CA GLY A 409 -6.74 -18.56 2.57
C GLY A 409 -7.21 -17.11 2.37
N ARG A 410 -7.68 -16.74 1.17
CA ARG A 410 -8.04 -15.36 0.84
C ARG A 410 -9.48 -15.23 0.32
N LEU A 411 -9.82 -15.84 -0.81
CA LEU A 411 -11.16 -15.67 -1.41
C LEU A 411 -12.26 -16.16 -0.47
N SER A 412 -12.12 -17.36 0.12
CA SER A 412 -13.10 -17.89 1.09
C SER A 412 -13.18 -17.06 2.35
N ALA A 413 -12.07 -16.49 2.84
CA ALA A 413 -12.08 -15.61 3.99
C ALA A 413 -12.88 -14.32 3.71
N TRP A 414 -12.69 -13.70 2.54
CA TRP A 414 -13.48 -12.54 2.11
C TRP A 414 -14.95 -12.91 1.95
N GLN A 415 -15.27 -14.03 1.29
CA GLN A 415 -16.64 -14.47 1.10
C GLN A 415 -17.34 -14.76 2.44
N ASN A 416 -16.67 -15.42 3.38
CA ASN A 416 -17.20 -15.65 4.72
C ASN A 416 -17.47 -14.34 5.49
N TRP A 417 -16.60 -13.33 5.32
CA TRP A 417 -16.83 -12.02 5.89
C TRP A 417 -18.04 -11.32 5.24
N ILE A 418 -18.17 -11.38 3.89
CA ILE A 418 -19.29 -10.79 3.15
C ILE A 418 -20.61 -11.42 3.58
N PHE A 419 -20.69 -12.73 3.80
CA PHE A 419 -21.89 -13.43 4.25
C PHE A 419 -22.41 -12.99 5.62
N GLN A 420 -21.66 -12.23 6.39
CA GLN A 420 -22.09 -11.67 7.67
C GLN A 420 -22.44 -10.18 7.58
N ARG A 421 -22.26 -9.57 6.41
CA ARG A 421 -22.46 -8.12 6.22
C ARG A 421 -23.93 -7.80 5.92
N PRO A 422 -24.46 -6.70 6.50
CA PRO A 422 -25.84 -6.28 6.23
C PRO A 422 -26.12 -6.06 4.73
N ASN A 423 -25.14 -5.62 3.95
CA ASN A 423 -25.29 -5.45 2.50
C ASN A 423 -25.59 -6.77 1.76
N ALA A 424 -25.18 -7.91 2.31
CA ALA A 424 -25.48 -9.23 1.76
C ALA A 424 -26.74 -9.84 2.38
N VAL A 425 -26.83 -9.92 3.71
CA VAL A 425 -27.80 -10.74 4.43
C VAL A 425 -28.74 -9.97 5.35
N GLY A 426 -28.67 -8.64 5.41
CA GLY A 426 -29.65 -7.81 6.13
C GLY A 426 -31.03 -7.84 5.46
N ASP A 427 -32.04 -7.28 6.09
CA ASP A 427 -33.45 -7.29 5.57
C ASP A 427 -33.56 -6.74 4.15
N ARG A 428 -32.72 -5.78 3.79
CA ARG A 428 -32.62 -5.21 2.43
C ARG A 428 -31.31 -5.57 1.72
N GLY A 429 -30.62 -6.61 2.17
CA GLY A 429 -29.38 -7.11 1.57
C GLY A 429 -29.62 -7.86 0.24
N ALA A 430 -28.59 -7.91 -0.58
CA ALA A 430 -28.70 -8.45 -1.92
C ALA A 430 -29.10 -9.94 -1.97
N LEU A 431 -28.60 -10.77 -1.05
CA LEU A 431 -28.98 -12.18 -0.97
C LEU A 431 -30.41 -12.37 -0.44
N THR A 432 -30.84 -11.54 0.49
CA THR A 432 -32.20 -11.59 1.07
C THR A 432 -33.24 -11.22 0.00
N LEU A 433 -32.94 -10.24 -0.85
CA LEU A 433 -33.85 -9.78 -1.90
C LEU A 433 -33.65 -10.49 -3.24
N TYR A 434 -32.75 -11.47 -3.31
CA TYR A 434 -32.53 -12.20 -4.55
C TYR A 434 -33.82 -12.91 -5.03
N GLY A 435 -34.25 -12.59 -6.23
CA GLY A 435 -35.51 -13.09 -6.81
C GLY A 435 -36.75 -12.29 -6.45
N HIS A 436 -36.65 -11.23 -5.66
CA HIS A 436 -37.71 -10.28 -5.37
C HIS A 436 -37.67 -9.07 -6.35
N PRO A 437 -38.80 -8.37 -6.58
CA PRO A 437 -38.81 -7.18 -7.44
C PRO A 437 -38.12 -5.95 -6.83
N GLU A 438 -37.88 -5.96 -5.54
CA GLU A 438 -37.23 -4.86 -4.81
C GLU A 438 -35.72 -4.88 -5.04
N ARG A 439 -35.13 -3.70 -5.15
CA ARG A 439 -33.66 -3.56 -5.24
C ARG A 439 -33.04 -3.52 -3.84
N PRO A 440 -31.85 -4.14 -3.69
CA PRO A 440 -31.13 -4.04 -2.42
C PRO A 440 -30.72 -2.59 -2.11
N VAL A 441 -30.56 -2.30 -0.83
CA VAL A 441 -30.08 -0.99 -0.32
C VAL A 441 -28.78 -1.22 0.43
N PHE A 442 -27.72 -0.56 0.03
CA PHE A 442 -26.39 -0.73 0.60
C PHE A 442 -25.99 0.41 1.54
N ASP A 443 -25.29 0.06 2.60
CA ASP A 443 -24.42 0.99 3.32
C ASP A 443 -23.11 1.12 2.54
N PHE A 444 -22.92 2.24 1.89
CA PHE A 444 -21.82 2.44 0.95
C PHE A 444 -20.47 2.76 1.60
N ARG A 445 -20.38 2.82 2.93
CA ARG A 445 -19.11 3.12 3.62
C ARG A 445 -18.05 2.04 3.38
N ARG A 446 -16.90 2.47 2.88
CA ARG A 446 -15.72 1.65 2.56
C ARG A 446 -14.47 2.19 3.24
N THR A 447 -13.51 1.31 3.57
CA THR A 447 -12.26 1.65 4.29
C THR A 447 -11.02 1.21 3.54
#